data_835b4548cb61caf0f6e2d24282a40ab0
#
_entry.id   835b4548cb61caf0f6e2d24282a40ab0
#
_cell.length_a   1.000
_cell.length_b   1.000
_cell.length_c   1.000
_cell.angle_alpha   90.00
_cell.angle_beta   90.00
_cell.angle_gamma   90.00
#
_symmetry.space_group_name_H-M   'P 1'
#
loop_
_entity.id
_entity.type
_entity.pdbx_description
1 polymer ?
#
loop_
_entity_poly.entity_id
_entity_poly.type
_entity_poly.pdbx_seq_one_letter_code
_entity_poly.pdbx_strand_id
1 'polypeptide(L)'
;MRGILQKAAAHAEAKKIDPTVLVTARLYPDMFPLAKQVQIATDMAKSGASRLAGKDIPSYADNETTFPELAARLDKTITYLESFKAAEIDGSEDKIVEMPAQGKTLTLKGQDYLFNVVLPNVFFHVTTAYAILRHNGVEVGKWDFLGKVD
;
A
#
# COMPACT_ATOMS: atom_id res chain seq x y z
N MET A 1 -7.29 -2.43 2.94
CA MET A 1 -7.15 -2.33 1.46
C MET A 1 -7.71 -3.56 0.72
N ARG A 2 -7.36 -4.80 1.08
CA ARG A 2 -7.83 -6.01 0.38
C ARG A 2 -9.36 -6.09 0.27
N GLY A 3 -10.11 -5.90 1.36
CA GLY A 3 -11.59 -5.90 1.33
C GLY A 3 -12.18 -4.80 0.45
N ILE A 4 -11.52 -3.63 0.38
CA ILE A 4 -11.93 -2.53 -0.50
C ILE A 4 -11.80 -2.93 -1.97
N LEU A 5 -10.70 -3.59 -2.37
CA LEU A 5 -10.52 -4.08 -3.75
C LEU A 5 -11.52 -5.18 -4.11
N GLN A 6 -11.86 -6.06 -3.15
CA GLN A 6 -12.90 -7.09 -3.37
C GLN A 6 -14.27 -6.45 -3.62
N LYS A 7 -14.65 -5.43 -2.84
CA LYS A 7 -15.89 -4.67 -3.07
C LYS A 7 -15.88 -3.96 -4.42
N ALA A 8 -14.72 -3.42 -4.85
CA ALA A 8 -14.60 -2.77 -6.15
C ALA A 8 -14.77 -3.76 -7.31
N ALA A 9 -14.19 -4.95 -7.22
CA ALA A 9 -14.36 -6.00 -8.22
C ALA A 9 -15.83 -6.44 -8.32
N ALA A 10 -16.48 -6.70 -7.19
CA ALA A 10 -17.90 -7.05 -7.13
C ALA A 10 -18.81 -5.92 -7.67
N HIS A 11 -18.48 -4.67 -7.39
CA HIS A 11 -19.20 -3.51 -7.93
C HIS A 11 -19.10 -3.44 -9.45
N ALA A 12 -17.89 -3.63 -10.01
CA ALA A 12 -17.68 -3.62 -11.45
C ALA A 12 -18.51 -4.73 -12.14
N GLU A 13 -18.50 -5.94 -11.57
CA GLU A 13 -19.29 -7.08 -12.07
C GLU A 13 -20.80 -6.78 -12.03
N ALA A 14 -21.32 -6.35 -10.87
CA ALA A 14 -22.74 -6.07 -10.68
C ALA A 14 -23.26 -4.95 -11.59
N LYS A 15 -22.42 -3.95 -11.86
CA LYS A 15 -22.74 -2.81 -12.73
C LYS A 15 -22.38 -3.04 -14.21
N LYS A 16 -21.77 -4.19 -14.54
CA LYS A 16 -21.27 -4.51 -15.89
C LYS A 16 -20.29 -3.45 -16.41
N ILE A 17 -19.46 -2.92 -15.53
CA ILE A 17 -18.37 -2.00 -15.83
C ILE A 17 -17.12 -2.83 -16.12
N ASP A 18 -16.36 -2.48 -17.17
CA ASP A 18 -15.04 -3.06 -17.37
C ASP A 18 -14.15 -2.75 -16.14
N PRO A 19 -13.64 -3.75 -15.41
CA PRO A 19 -12.82 -3.55 -14.23
C PRO A 19 -11.61 -2.65 -14.47
N THR A 20 -11.07 -2.61 -15.69
CA THR A 20 -9.91 -1.78 -16.05
C THR A 20 -10.20 -0.28 -15.88
N VAL A 21 -11.45 0.14 -16.04
CA VAL A 21 -11.88 1.53 -15.80
C VAL A 21 -11.61 1.95 -14.36
N LEU A 22 -11.92 1.08 -13.38
CA LEU A 22 -11.64 1.36 -11.98
C LEU A 22 -10.15 1.22 -11.64
N VAL A 23 -9.48 0.21 -12.19
CA VAL A 23 -8.03 -0.03 -11.93
C VAL A 23 -7.17 1.14 -12.44
N THR A 24 -7.58 1.77 -13.54
CA THR A 24 -6.89 2.92 -14.13
C THR A 24 -7.42 4.28 -13.67
N ALA A 25 -8.53 4.29 -12.89
CA ALA A 25 -9.14 5.51 -12.38
C ALA A 25 -8.18 6.30 -11.49
N ARG A 26 -8.30 7.63 -11.55
CA ARG A 26 -7.52 8.59 -10.77
C ARG A 26 -8.46 9.50 -9.98
N LEU A 27 -8.02 9.98 -8.84
CA LEU A 27 -8.79 10.99 -8.09
C LEU A 27 -8.75 12.36 -8.80
N TYR A 28 -7.60 12.69 -9.40
CA TYR A 28 -7.41 13.88 -10.23
C TYR A 28 -6.45 13.53 -11.38
N PRO A 29 -6.51 14.21 -12.55
CA PRO A 29 -5.78 13.85 -13.76
C PRO A 29 -4.26 13.66 -13.60
N ASP A 30 -3.61 14.44 -12.74
CA ASP A 30 -2.16 14.38 -12.49
C ASP A 30 -1.76 13.42 -11.35
N MET A 31 -2.74 12.84 -10.65
CA MET A 31 -2.47 11.85 -9.59
C MET A 31 -2.27 10.44 -10.17
N PHE A 32 -1.59 9.58 -9.43
CA PHE A 32 -1.43 8.18 -9.80
C PHE A 32 -2.76 7.42 -9.80
N PRO A 33 -2.96 6.46 -10.72
CA PRO A 33 -4.16 5.63 -10.79
C PRO A 33 -4.23 4.64 -9.61
N LEU A 34 -5.42 4.03 -9.42
CA LEU A 34 -5.67 3.06 -8.36
C LEU A 34 -4.59 1.97 -8.27
N ALA A 35 -4.22 1.35 -9.39
CA ALA A 35 -3.18 0.33 -9.41
C ALA A 35 -1.87 0.84 -8.77
N LYS A 36 -1.43 2.04 -9.15
CA LYS A 36 -0.19 2.62 -8.62
C LYS A 36 -0.30 2.99 -7.14
N GLN A 37 -1.49 3.37 -6.65
CA GLN A 37 -1.69 3.60 -5.22
C GLN A 37 -1.46 2.30 -4.42
N VAL A 38 -1.97 1.17 -4.92
CA VAL A 38 -1.77 -0.15 -4.27
C VAL A 38 -0.30 -0.56 -4.33
N GLN A 39 0.35 -0.38 -5.48
CA GLN A 39 1.77 -0.70 -5.66
C GLN A 39 2.64 0.08 -4.68
N ILE A 40 2.48 1.40 -4.58
CA ILE A 40 3.29 2.23 -3.68
C ILE A 40 3.00 1.90 -2.21
N ALA A 41 1.73 1.70 -1.82
CA ALA A 41 1.39 1.32 -0.45
C ALA A 41 2.09 0.02 -0.03
N THR A 42 2.08 -0.99 -0.90
CA THR A 42 2.74 -2.29 -0.65
C THR A 42 4.26 -2.17 -0.63
N ASP A 43 4.84 -1.35 -1.51
CA ASP A 43 6.28 -1.11 -1.53
C ASP A 43 6.77 -0.36 -0.30
N MET A 44 6.01 0.62 0.17
CA MET A 44 6.33 1.36 1.39
C MET A 44 6.27 0.45 2.63
N ALA A 45 5.22 -0.37 2.75
CA ALA A 45 5.11 -1.31 3.87
C ALA A 45 6.25 -2.33 3.88
N LYS A 46 6.52 -2.96 2.72
CA LYS A 46 7.59 -3.93 2.51
C LYS A 46 8.97 -3.34 2.82
N SER A 47 9.28 -2.21 2.20
CA SER A 47 10.59 -1.55 2.36
C SER A 47 10.78 -0.99 3.77
N GLY A 48 9.69 -0.56 4.42
CA GLY A 48 9.70 -0.12 5.81
C GLY A 48 10.21 -1.21 6.74
N ALA A 49 9.55 -2.37 6.73
CA ALA A 49 9.95 -3.51 7.55
C ALA A 49 11.37 -4.01 7.21
N SER A 50 11.70 -4.12 5.91
CA SER A 50 13.03 -4.57 5.49
C SER A 50 14.15 -3.70 6.02
N ARG A 51 14.03 -2.36 5.89
CA ARG A 51 15.07 -1.43 6.35
C ARG A 51 15.22 -1.45 7.88
N LEU A 52 14.11 -1.49 8.62
CA LEU A 52 14.15 -1.59 10.08
C LEU A 52 14.86 -2.88 10.51
N ALA A 53 14.53 -4.00 9.88
CA ALA A 53 15.17 -5.28 10.15
C ALA A 53 16.59 -5.42 9.59
N GLY A 54 17.05 -4.50 8.72
CA GLY A 54 18.35 -4.60 8.05
C GLY A 54 18.42 -5.71 7.00
N LYS A 55 17.30 -6.00 6.36
CA LYS A 55 17.19 -7.01 5.30
C LYS A 55 17.11 -6.36 3.91
N ASP A 56 17.47 -7.13 2.90
CA ASP A 56 17.28 -6.75 1.51
C ASP A 56 15.78 -6.57 1.20
N ILE A 57 15.49 -5.56 0.38
CA ILE A 57 14.12 -5.26 -0.02
C ILE A 57 13.79 -6.10 -1.26
N PRO A 58 12.82 -7.04 -1.19
CA PRO A 58 12.45 -7.81 -2.37
C PRO A 58 11.83 -6.92 -3.45
N SER A 59 12.26 -7.10 -4.69
CA SER A 59 11.71 -6.39 -5.83
C SER A 59 10.35 -6.97 -6.24
N TYR A 60 9.38 -6.10 -6.54
CA TYR A 60 8.11 -6.46 -7.15
C TYR A 60 8.03 -5.79 -8.52
N ALA A 61 7.56 -6.54 -9.50
CA ALA A 61 7.24 -5.98 -10.81
C ALA A 61 5.92 -5.20 -10.71
N ASP A 62 5.93 -3.94 -11.12
CA ASP A 62 4.74 -3.06 -11.08
C ASP A 62 3.91 -3.24 -12.36
N ASN A 63 3.44 -4.45 -12.62
CA ASN A 63 2.73 -4.84 -13.84
C ASN A 63 1.29 -5.31 -13.59
N GLU A 64 0.76 -5.11 -12.39
CA GLU A 64 -0.61 -5.45 -12.05
C GLU A 64 -1.59 -4.54 -12.80
N THR A 65 -2.51 -5.16 -13.53
CA THR A 65 -3.52 -4.49 -14.36
C THR A 65 -4.96 -4.90 -14.01
N THR A 66 -5.12 -5.86 -13.11
CA THR A 66 -6.42 -6.41 -12.71
C THR A 66 -6.59 -6.44 -11.19
N PHE A 67 -7.83 -6.47 -10.70
CA PHE A 67 -8.11 -6.62 -9.27
C PHE A 67 -7.52 -7.90 -8.66
N PRO A 68 -7.60 -9.09 -9.31
CA PRO A 68 -6.95 -10.29 -8.80
C PRO A 68 -5.42 -10.14 -8.63
N GLU A 69 -4.75 -9.51 -9.59
CA GLU A 69 -3.30 -9.28 -9.50
C GLU A 69 -2.95 -8.32 -8.36
N LEU A 70 -3.72 -7.23 -8.19
CA LEU A 70 -3.56 -6.29 -7.07
C LEU A 70 -3.82 -6.97 -5.72
N ALA A 71 -4.82 -7.86 -5.65
CA ALA A 71 -5.10 -8.64 -4.45
C ALA A 71 -3.94 -9.61 -4.14
N ALA A 72 -3.43 -10.31 -5.15
CA ALA A 72 -2.28 -11.22 -5.00
C ALA A 72 -1.02 -10.47 -4.51
N ARG A 73 -0.78 -9.25 -5.01
CA ARG A 73 0.30 -8.39 -4.54
C ARG A 73 0.14 -8.02 -3.05
N LEU A 74 -1.08 -7.68 -2.62
CA LEU A 74 -1.37 -7.40 -1.21
C LEU A 74 -1.11 -8.64 -0.35
N ASP A 75 -1.61 -9.81 -0.76
CA ASP A 75 -1.43 -11.07 -0.03
C ASP A 75 0.05 -11.43 0.09
N LYS A 76 0.80 -11.30 -1.00
CA LYS A 76 2.26 -11.49 -1.00
C LYS A 76 2.95 -10.54 -0.02
N THR A 77 2.51 -9.28 0.05
CA THR A 77 3.09 -8.28 0.96
C THR A 77 2.76 -8.61 2.42
N ILE A 78 1.51 -8.99 2.70
CA ILE A 78 1.08 -9.40 4.05
C ILE A 78 1.91 -10.60 4.52
N THR A 79 2.00 -11.66 3.71
CA THR A 79 2.82 -12.84 4.02
C THR A 79 4.28 -12.47 4.28
N TYR A 80 4.83 -11.54 3.49
CA TYR A 80 6.19 -11.06 3.71
C TYR A 80 6.33 -10.31 5.05
N LEU A 81 5.39 -9.43 5.38
CA LEU A 81 5.41 -8.72 6.66
C LEU A 81 5.25 -9.67 7.85
N GLU A 82 4.38 -10.67 7.74
CA GLU A 82 4.17 -11.70 8.77
C GLU A 82 5.39 -12.62 8.96
N SER A 83 6.32 -12.66 8.01
CA SER A 83 7.57 -13.42 8.13
C SER A 83 8.59 -12.78 9.08
N PHE A 84 8.42 -11.52 9.45
CA PHE A 84 9.31 -10.86 10.41
C PHE A 84 8.96 -11.26 11.84
N LYS A 85 10.01 -11.53 12.62
CA LYS A 85 9.87 -11.73 14.07
C LYS A 85 10.00 -10.38 14.78
N ALA A 86 9.32 -10.20 15.90
CA ALA A 86 9.41 -8.98 16.70
C ALA A 86 10.88 -8.60 16.99
N ALA A 87 11.71 -9.56 17.39
CA ALA A 87 13.12 -9.35 17.68
C ALA A 87 13.98 -8.84 16.48
N GLU A 88 13.45 -8.89 15.26
CA GLU A 88 14.14 -8.34 14.08
C GLU A 88 13.85 -6.85 13.88
N ILE A 89 12.76 -6.36 14.50
CA ILE A 89 12.31 -4.97 14.41
C ILE A 89 12.54 -4.24 15.74
N ASP A 90 12.28 -4.89 16.86
CA ASP A 90 12.50 -4.31 18.20
C ASP A 90 13.97 -3.90 18.38
N GLY A 91 14.20 -2.72 18.94
CA GLY A 91 15.53 -2.14 19.08
C GLY A 91 16.05 -1.40 17.84
N SER A 92 15.21 -1.26 16.81
CA SER A 92 15.56 -0.51 15.59
C SER A 92 15.31 1.00 15.70
N GLU A 93 14.83 1.49 16.85
CA GLU A 93 14.39 2.87 17.04
C GLU A 93 15.49 3.88 16.72
N ASP A 94 16.71 3.63 17.22
CA ASP A 94 17.89 4.48 17.01
C ASP A 94 18.76 4.06 15.81
N LYS A 95 18.41 2.97 15.11
CA LYS A 95 19.13 2.51 13.93
C LYS A 95 19.07 3.56 12.83
N ILE A 96 20.20 3.84 12.21
CA ILE A 96 20.24 4.74 11.06
C ILE A 96 19.70 4.02 9.82
N VAL A 97 18.67 4.62 9.23
CA VAL A 97 18.05 4.17 7.98
C VAL A 97 18.34 5.20 6.89
N GLU A 98 18.89 4.74 5.78
CA GLU A 98 19.09 5.52 4.58
C GLU A 98 18.08 5.12 3.50
N MET A 99 17.48 6.12 2.85
CA MET A 99 16.58 5.89 1.74
C MET A 99 16.71 6.96 0.66
N PRO A 100 16.61 6.59 -0.63
CA PRO A 100 16.56 7.57 -1.71
C PRO A 100 15.21 8.31 -1.68
N ALA A 101 15.25 9.63 -1.78
CA ALA A 101 14.06 10.47 -1.87
C ALA A 101 14.36 11.73 -2.70
N GLN A 102 13.63 11.97 -3.76
CA GLN A 102 13.73 13.17 -4.60
C GLN A 102 15.16 13.51 -5.05
N GLY A 103 15.93 12.51 -5.45
CA GLY A 103 17.32 12.67 -5.92
C GLY A 103 18.35 12.91 -4.81
N LYS A 104 17.95 12.77 -3.54
CA LYS A 104 18.82 12.86 -2.35
C LYS A 104 18.71 11.57 -1.54
N THR A 105 19.65 11.35 -0.64
CA THR A 105 19.53 10.33 0.41
C THR A 105 19.00 10.98 1.68
N LEU A 106 17.88 10.50 2.18
CA LEU A 106 17.40 10.81 3.52
C LEU A 106 18.04 9.85 4.51
N THR A 107 18.58 10.41 5.60
CA THR A 107 19.17 9.67 6.72
C THR A 107 18.32 9.95 7.95
N LEU A 108 17.68 8.94 8.51
CA LEU A 108 16.73 9.06 9.62
C LEU A 108 17.01 7.98 10.66
N LYS A 109 16.63 8.24 11.93
CA LYS A 109 16.49 7.16 12.91
C LYS A 109 15.33 6.25 12.53
N GLY A 110 15.40 4.97 12.90
CA GLY A 110 14.38 3.97 12.57
C GLY A 110 12.98 4.36 13.03
N GLN A 111 12.85 4.91 14.24
CA GLN A 111 11.58 5.43 14.74
C GLN A 111 11.03 6.57 13.88
N ASP A 112 11.85 7.56 13.55
CA ASP A 112 11.45 8.68 12.69
C ASP A 112 11.11 8.21 11.28
N TYR A 113 11.88 7.25 10.76
CA TYR A 113 11.58 6.63 9.47
C TYR A 113 10.22 5.94 9.47
N LEU A 114 9.91 5.16 10.51
CA LEU A 114 8.62 4.48 10.62
C LEU A 114 7.46 5.47 10.71
N PHE A 115 7.53 6.42 11.66
CA PHE A 115 6.39 7.30 11.97
C PHE A 115 6.24 8.48 11.02
N ASN A 116 7.33 9.00 10.44
CA ASN A 116 7.28 10.20 9.61
C ASN A 116 7.37 9.90 8.11
N VAL A 117 7.75 8.66 7.73
CA VAL A 117 7.86 8.29 6.32
C VAL A 117 6.98 7.09 5.99
N VAL A 118 7.19 5.92 6.62
CA VAL A 118 6.52 4.67 6.23
C VAL A 118 5.01 4.76 6.45
N LEU A 119 4.59 4.98 7.69
CA LEU A 119 3.16 4.99 8.04
C LEU A 119 2.38 6.09 7.32
N PRO A 120 2.85 7.36 7.26
CA PRO A 120 2.16 8.39 6.51
C PRO A 120 2.02 8.08 5.01
N ASN A 121 3.05 7.51 4.38
CA ASN A 121 2.97 7.11 2.98
C ASN A 121 1.96 5.97 2.76
N VAL A 122 2.01 4.93 3.60
CA VAL A 122 1.04 3.82 3.52
C VAL A 122 -0.39 4.37 3.67
N PHE A 123 -0.65 5.19 4.70
CA PHE A 123 -1.98 5.76 4.90
C PHE A 123 -2.41 6.70 3.78
N PHE A 124 -1.51 7.52 3.24
CA PHE A 124 -1.81 8.37 2.10
C PHE A 124 -2.28 7.56 0.91
N HIS A 125 -1.53 6.53 0.51
CA HIS A 125 -1.86 5.72 -0.67
C HIS A 125 -3.09 4.84 -0.44
N VAL A 126 -3.28 4.29 0.76
CA VAL A 126 -4.49 3.53 1.12
C VAL A 126 -5.72 4.44 1.11
N THR A 127 -5.62 5.65 1.66
CA THR A 127 -6.71 6.64 1.66
C THR A 127 -7.03 7.10 0.25
N THR A 128 -6.00 7.35 -0.57
CA THR A 128 -6.21 7.77 -1.96
C THR A 128 -6.87 6.65 -2.77
N ALA A 129 -6.46 5.39 -2.61
CA ALA A 129 -7.12 4.25 -3.23
C ALA A 129 -8.60 4.14 -2.81
N TYR A 130 -8.89 4.29 -1.51
CA TYR A 130 -10.26 4.36 -0.99
C TYR A 130 -11.04 5.50 -1.65
N ALA A 131 -10.48 6.70 -1.72
CA ALA A 131 -11.13 7.88 -2.28
C ALA A 131 -11.43 7.71 -3.79
N ILE A 132 -10.51 7.14 -4.56
CA ILE A 132 -10.72 6.80 -5.97
C ILE A 132 -11.94 5.90 -6.12
N LEU A 133 -12.01 4.81 -5.36
CA LEU A 133 -13.11 3.86 -5.46
C LEU A 133 -14.42 4.45 -4.97
N ARG A 134 -14.40 5.20 -3.86
CA ARG A 134 -15.59 5.87 -3.33
C ARG A 134 -16.14 6.91 -4.31
N HIS A 135 -15.26 7.71 -4.93
CA HIS A 135 -15.61 8.70 -5.94
C HIS A 135 -16.25 8.05 -7.18
N ASN A 136 -15.81 6.86 -7.55
CA ASN A 136 -16.37 6.10 -8.68
C ASN A 136 -17.61 5.26 -8.30
N GLY A 137 -18.22 5.52 -7.15
CA GLY A 137 -19.50 4.93 -6.78
C GLY A 137 -19.43 3.56 -6.09
N VAL A 138 -18.22 3.07 -5.77
CA VAL A 138 -18.09 1.83 -5.00
C VAL A 138 -18.56 2.06 -3.56
N GLU A 139 -19.43 1.18 -3.07
CA GLU A 139 -20.00 1.27 -1.71
C GLU A 139 -18.98 0.82 -0.64
N VAL A 140 -17.99 1.67 -0.40
CA VAL A 140 -17.01 1.54 0.68
C VAL A 140 -17.21 2.64 1.71
N GLY A 141 -16.98 2.34 2.98
CA GLY A 141 -17.10 3.26 4.10
C GLY A 141 -15.86 3.24 5.00
N LYS A 142 -15.87 4.07 6.04
CA LYS A 142 -14.78 4.17 7.01
C LYS A 142 -14.40 2.81 7.62
N TRP A 143 -15.38 1.96 7.90
CA TRP A 143 -15.13 0.65 8.49
C TRP A 143 -14.44 -0.34 7.53
N ASP A 144 -14.64 -0.18 6.21
CA ASP A 144 -13.89 -0.95 5.22
C ASP A 144 -12.42 -0.54 5.18
N PHE A 145 -12.14 0.73 5.48
CA PHE A 145 -10.78 1.25 5.58
C PHE A 145 -10.09 0.78 6.87
N LEU A 146 -10.76 0.88 8.01
CA LEU A 146 -10.21 0.49 9.31
C LEU A 146 -10.03 -1.04 9.43
N GLY A 147 -10.88 -1.82 8.74
CA GLY A 147 -10.91 -3.27 8.89
C GLY A 147 -11.63 -3.70 10.17
N LYS A 148 -11.45 -4.97 10.55
CA LYS A 148 -11.95 -5.46 11.83
C LYS A 148 -11.10 -4.87 12.96
N VAL A 149 -11.77 -4.24 13.90
CA VAL A 149 -11.19 -3.80 15.18
C VAL A 149 -11.72 -4.81 16.19
N ASP A 150 -10.91 -5.82 16.49
CA ASP A 150 -11.21 -6.81 17.56
C ASP A 150 -10.84 -6.21 18.90
#